data_1571c29bccc9176d05d3538a54017f95
#
_entry.id   1571c29bccc9176d05d3538a54017f95
#
_cell.length_a   1.000
_cell.length_b   1.000
_cell.length_c   1.000
_cell.angle_alpha   90.00
_cell.angle_beta   90.00
_cell.angle_gamma   90.00
#
_symmetry.space_group_name_H-M   'P 1'
#
loop_
_entity.id
_entity.type
_entity.pdbx_description
1 polymer ?
#
loop_
_entity_poly.entity_id
_entity_poly.type
_entity_poly.pdbx_seq_one_letter_code
_entity_poly.pdbx_strand_id
1 'polypeptide(L)'
;MSQLQETINLLPFIREDVTTAQEIKQKAGWEITSFNLPDAWKLCQGEGVVVAVLDTGCDLNHTDLHDNLLEGKNFVNSSLPPIDGNGHGSHIAGTICALDNDYGVVGVAPKAKVMPVKVLDDQGSGNLDVVAQGIKWASDQGVDFIVLSLGSPNPTPVIYDAIIY
;
A
#
# COMPACT_ATOMS: atom_id res chain seq x y z
N MET A 1 -14.17 -18.01 -28.32
CA MET A 1 -13.30 -16.83 -28.30
C MET A 1 -12.83 -16.68 -26.86
N SER A 2 -11.56 -17.01 -26.58
CA SER A 2 -10.99 -16.79 -25.25
C SER A 2 -10.90 -15.27 -25.06
N GLN A 3 -11.65 -14.73 -24.11
CA GLN A 3 -11.39 -13.37 -23.65
C GLN A 3 -9.94 -13.38 -23.10
N LEU A 4 -9.06 -12.64 -23.72
CA LEU A 4 -7.76 -12.33 -23.18
C LEU A 4 -8.03 -11.59 -21.86
N GLN A 5 -7.75 -12.22 -20.74
CA GLN A 5 -7.81 -11.57 -19.44
C GLN A 5 -6.77 -10.44 -19.44
N GLU A 6 -7.25 -9.22 -19.42
CA GLU A 6 -6.36 -8.06 -19.31
C GLU A 6 -5.71 -8.06 -17.94
N THR A 7 -4.39 -8.01 -17.93
CA THR A 7 -3.58 -8.03 -16.69
C THR A 7 -3.05 -6.65 -16.36
N ILE A 8 -2.91 -6.41 -15.07
CA ILE A 8 -2.26 -5.24 -14.51
C ILE A 8 -1.06 -5.71 -13.71
N ASN A 9 0.01 -4.92 -13.71
CA ASN A 9 1.25 -5.31 -13.05
C ASN A 9 1.81 -4.15 -12.24
N LEU A 10 2.70 -4.49 -11.29
CA LEU A 10 3.57 -3.50 -10.66
C LEU A 10 4.44 -2.83 -11.72
N LEU A 11 4.70 -1.54 -11.52
CA LEU A 11 5.72 -0.85 -12.29
C LEU A 11 7.09 -1.47 -11.97
N PRO A 12 8.05 -1.44 -12.93
CA PRO A 12 9.39 -1.96 -12.68
C PRO A 12 10.03 -1.30 -11.43
N PHE A 13 10.49 -2.11 -10.51
CA PHE A 13 11.19 -1.66 -9.31
C PHE A 13 12.40 -2.55 -9.04
N ILE A 14 13.39 -2.00 -8.35
CA ILE A 14 14.58 -2.74 -7.90
C ILE A 14 14.37 -3.10 -6.43
N ARG A 15 14.49 -4.37 -6.13
CA ARG A 15 14.49 -4.89 -4.76
C ARG A 15 15.94 -5.09 -4.33
N GLU A 16 16.36 -4.37 -3.31
CA GLU A 16 17.65 -4.62 -2.68
C GLU A 16 17.49 -5.69 -1.60
N ASP A 17 18.41 -6.65 -1.55
CA ASP A 17 18.44 -7.64 -0.48
C ASP A 17 18.82 -6.96 0.83
N VAL A 18 17.90 -6.94 1.78
CA VAL A 18 18.17 -6.43 3.12
C VAL A 18 18.89 -7.52 3.91
N THR A 19 20.18 -7.35 4.13
CA THR A 19 20.92 -8.19 5.08
C THR A 19 20.43 -7.91 6.51
N THR A 20 20.25 -8.98 7.27
CA THR A 20 19.74 -9.07 8.65
C THR A 20 20.04 -7.88 9.55
N ALA A 21 18.99 -7.38 10.19
CA ALA A 21 18.97 -6.24 11.08
C ALA A 21 19.93 -6.37 12.28
N GLN A 22 21.02 -5.64 12.25
CA GLN A 22 21.57 -5.02 13.45
C GLN A 22 20.61 -3.89 13.86
N GLU A 23 20.55 -3.54 15.14
CA GLU A 23 19.70 -2.46 15.68
C GLU A 23 19.71 -1.24 14.74
N ILE A 24 18.66 -1.12 13.95
CA ILE A 24 18.55 -0.05 12.95
C ILE A 24 17.87 1.10 13.67
N LYS A 25 18.64 2.12 14.04
CA LYS A 25 18.05 3.40 14.46
C LYS A 25 17.17 3.92 13.35
N GLN A 26 16.05 4.50 13.70
CA GLN A 26 15.10 5.08 12.76
C GLN A 26 15.80 6.00 11.77
N LYS A 27 15.47 5.83 10.50
CA LYS A 27 15.99 6.64 9.39
C LYS A 27 14.85 7.43 8.75
N ALA A 28 15.09 8.70 8.52
CA ALA A 28 14.24 9.52 7.66
C ALA A 28 14.65 9.29 6.20
N GLY A 29 13.71 8.94 5.35
CA GLY A 29 13.90 8.87 3.91
C GLY A 29 14.15 10.26 3.30
N TRP A 30 14.52 10.29 2.02
CA TRP A 30 14.76 11.55 1.30
C TRP A 30 13.49 12.42 1.21
N GLU A 31 12.32 11.80 1.16
CA GLU A 31 11.01 12.46 1.13
C GLU A 31 10.77 13.28 2.40
N ILE A 32 11.15 12.77 3.56
CA ILE A 32 10.97 13.45 4.86
C ILE A 32 11.71 14.79 4.87
N THR A 33 12.95 14.78 4.36
CA THR A 33 13.80 15.97 4.33
C THR A 33 13.46 16.91 3.19
N SER A 34 13.15 16.37 1.99
CA SER A 34 12.88 17.17 0.79
C SER A 34 11.58 17.96 0.89
N PHE A 35 10.57 17.42 1.56
CA PHE A 35 9.30 18.10 1.80
C PHE A 35 9.23 18.82 3.15
N ASN A 36 10.33 18.84 3.91
CA ASN A 36 10.39 19.45 5.24
C ASN A 36 9.26 18.98 6.18
N LEU A 37 9.00 17.67 6.18
CA LEU A 37 7.89 17.08 6.94
C LEU A 37 7.98 17.34 8.46
N PRO A 38 9.16 17.43 9.11
CA PRO A 38 9.22 17.78 10.53
C PRO A 38 8.52 19.11 10.89
N ASP A 39 8.46 20.06 9.97
CA ASP A 39 7.69 21.29 10.19
C ASP A 39 6.18 21.07 10.00
N ALA A 40 5.78 20.25 9.02
CA ALA A 40 4.39 19.86 8.84
C ALA A 40 3.86 19.04 10.04
N TRP A 41 4.68 18.16 10.60
CA TRP A 41 4.33 17.32 11.76
C TRP A 41 4.09 18.10 13.06
N LYS A 42 4.53 19.34 13.16
CA LYS A 42 4.15 20.23 14.26
C LYS A 42 2.66 20.60 14.21
N LEU A 43 2.03 20.44 13.06
CA LEU A 43 0.61 20.74 12.83
C LEU A 43 -0.23 19.45 12.78
N CYS A 44 0.24 18.42 12.08
CA CYS A 44 -0.49 17.17 11.90
C CYS A 44 0.46 16.06 11.42
N GLN A 45 0.23 14.83 11.85
CA GLN A 45 0.97 13.63 11.44
C GLN A 45 0.08 12.59 10.73
N GLY A 46 -1.12 13.00 10.29
CA GLY A 46 -2.09 12.14 9.63
C GLY A 46 -3.12 11.51 10.58
N GLU A 47 -3.32 12.08 11.77
CA GLU A 47 -4.32 11.59 12.72
C GLU A 47 -5.72 11.58 12.11
N GLY A 48 -6.39 10.43 12.18
CA GLY A 48 -7.75 10.23 11.68
C GLY A 48 -7.85 9.96 10.18
N VAL A 49 -6.74 10.02 9.44
CA VAL A 49 -6.71 9.73 7.99
C VAL A 49 -6.57 8.23 7.77
N VAL A 50 -7.37 7.69 6.85
CA VAL A 50 -7.33 6.28 6.41
C VAL A 50 -6.97 6.21 4.93
N VAL A 51 -5.92 5.43 4.63
CA VAL A 51 -5.41 5.21 3.26
C VAL A 51 -5.56 3.75 2.90
N ALA A 52 -6.36 3.42 1.88
CA ALA A 52 -6.38 2.08 1.32
C ALA A 52 -5.19 1.92 0.34
N VAL A 53 -4.37 0.90 0.56
CA VAL A 53 -3.26 0.54 -0.34
C VAL A 53 -3.66 -0.69 -1.13
N LEU A 54 -3.96 -0.50 -2.42
CA LEU A 54 -4.34 -1.55 -3.35
C LEU A 54 -3.08 -2.08 -4.05
N ASP A 55 -2.58 -3.22 -3.54
CA ASP A 55 -1.26 -3.73 -3.91
C ASP A 55 -1.14 -5.25 -3.69
N THR A 56 0.07 -5.74 -3.44
CA THR A 56 0.37 -7.15 -3.15
C THR A 56 -0.03 -7.61 -1.74
N GLY A 57 -0.62 -6.73 -0.94
CA GLY A 57 -0.93 -6.95 0.46
C GLY A 57 -0.02 -6.17 1.40
N CYS A 58 0.08 -6.59 2.65
CA CYS A 58 0.98 -6.01 3.65
C CYS A 58 1.49 -7.09 4.61
N ASP A 59 2.70 -6.95 5.14
CA ASP A 59 3.15 -7.72 6.29
C ASP A 59 2.40 -7.21 7.54
N LEU A 60 1.35 -7.95 7.90
CA LEU A 60 0.44 -7.57 8.97
C LEU A 60 1.08 -7.62 10.38
N ASN A 61 2.24 -8.26 10.50
CA ASN A 61 2.98 -8.39 11.75
C ASN A 61 4.26 -7.54 11.78
N HIS A 62 4.49 -6.71 10.76
CA HIS A 62 5.69 -5.88 10.69
C HIS A 62 5.76 -4.91 11.87
N THR A 63 6.85 -4.94 12.61
CA THR A 63 7.03 -4.15 13.85
C THR A 63 6.91 -2.65 13.65
N ASP A 64 7.20 -2.16 12.44
CA ASP A 64 7.15 -0.75 12.09
C ASP A 64 5.82 -0.31 11.44
N LEU A 65 4.87 -1.25 11.27
CA LEU A 65 3.60 -0.99 10.58
C LEU A 65 2.36 -1.39 11.39
N HIS A 66 2.43 -2.49 12.16
CA HIS A 66 1.27 -3.21 12.68
C HIS A 66 0.29 -2.32 13.46
N ASP A 67 0.77 -1.34 14.22
CA ASP A 67 -0.09 -0.43 14.99
C ASP A 67 -0.87 0.57 14.11
N ASN A 68 -0.41 0.78 12.87
CA ASN A 68 -1.07 1.64 11.91
C ASN A 68 -1.86 0.89 10.84
N LEU A 69 -1.92 -0.46 10.89
CA LEU A 69 -2.71 -1.24 9.96
C LEU A 69 -4.14 -1.43 10.47
N LEU A 70 -5.10 -1.26 9.58
CA LEU A 70 -6.49 -1.64 9.78
C LEU A 70 -6.77 -3.02 9.17
N GLU A 71 -7.90 -3.61 9.52
CA GLU A 71 -8.40 -4.81 8.85
C GLU A 71 -8.58 -4.53 7.36
N GLY A 72 -7.89 -5.31 6.54
CA GLY A 72 -7.92 -5.19 5.10
C GLY A 72 -8.62 -6.37 4.43
N LYS A 73 -8.54 -6.44 3.09
CA LYS A 73 -9.19 -7.50 2.31
C LYS A 73 -8.31 -8.06 1.22
N ASN A 74 -8.40 -9.38 1.01
CA ASN A 74 -7.72 -10.07 -0.08
C ASN A 74 -8.74 -10.40 -1.18
N PHE A 75 -8.55 -9.80 -2.36
CA PHE A 75 -9.38 -10.05 -3.54
C PHE A 75 -8.78 -11.09 -4.49
N VAL A 76 -7.51 -11.44 -4.30
CA VAL A 76 -6.84 -12.53 -5.05
C VAL A 76 -7.30 -13.88 -4.50
N ASN A 77 -7.39 -14.00 -3.17
CA ASN A 77 -7.94 -15.16 -2.48
C ASN A 77 -8.72 -14.74 -1.25
N SER A 78 -10.04 -14.67 -1.37
CA SER A 78 -10.94 -14.12 -0.34
C SER A 78 -11.00 -14.96 0.95
N SER A 79 -10.44 -16.17 0.97
CA SER A 79 -10.37 -17.00 2.18
C SER A 79 -9.16 -16.70 3.07
N LEU A 80 -8.23 -15.88 2.59
CA LEU A 80 -6.99 -15.53 3.28
C LEU A 80 -6.94 -14.02 3.60
N PRO A 81 -6.22 -13.62 4.67
CA PRO A 81 -5.95 -12.21 4.92
C PRO A 81 -5.05 -11.63 3.81
N PRO A 82 -4.96 -10.28 3.70
CA PRO A 82 -4.17 -9.60 2.68
C PRO A 82 -2.67 -9.60 2.99
N ILE A 83 -2.09 -10.78 3.23
CA ILE A 83 -0.66 -10.95 3.52
C ILE A 83 0.15 -10.71 2.25
N ASP A 84 1.25 -9.96 2.40
CA ASP A 84 2.18 -9.64 1.34
C ASP A 84 3.26 -10.72 1.20
N GLY A 85 3.24 -11.44 0.08
CA GLY A 85 4.28 -12.41 -0.30
C GLY A 85 5.32 -11.84 -1.27
N ASN A 86 5.17 -10.56 -1.66
CA ASN A 86 6.06 -9.86 -2.60
C ASN A 86 6.98 -8.86 -1.89
N GLY A 87 6.43 -8.03 -1.01
CA GLY A 87 7.09 -6.96 -0.28
C GLY A 87 6.80 -5.55 -0.81
N HIS A 88 6.23 -5.42 -2.03
CA HIS A 88 5.96 -4.10 -2.61
C HIS A 88 4.88 -3.35 -1.84
N GLY A 89 3.74 -3.98 -1.53
CA GLY A 89 2.66 -3.35 -0.77
C GLY A 89 3.08 -2.97 0.64
N SER A 90 3.88 -3.81 1.32
CA SER A 90 4.46 -3.48 2.64
C SER A 90 5.39 -2.26 2.56
N HIS A 91 6.18 -2.15 1.49
CA HIS A 91 7.05 -0.99 1.27
C HIS A 91 6.23 0.29 1.04
N ILE A 92 5.16 0.23 0.25
CA ILE A 92 4.25 1.37 0.05
C ILE A 92 3.60 1.79 1.38
N ALA A 93 3.10 0.83 2.17
CA ALA A 93 2.55 1.11 3.49
C ALA A 93 3.58 1.78 4.41
N GLY A 94 4.83 1.32 4.39
CA GLY A 94 5.93 1.90 5.14
C GLY A 94 6.22 3.35 4.77
N THR A 95 6.25 3.66 3.48
CA THR A 95 6.41 5.04 2.99
C THR A 95 5.30 5.96 3.50
N ILE A 96 4.07 5.43 3.63
CA ILE A 96 2.91 6.21 4.09
C ILE A 96 2.93 6.38 5.61
N CYS A 97 2.99 5.28 6.37
CA CYS A 97 2.63 5.28 7.78
C CYS A 97 3.56 4.47 8.69
N ALA A 98 4.82 4.18 8.31
CA ALA A 98 5.75 3.59 9.24
C ALA A 98 5.83 4.44 10.51
N LEU A 99 5.90 3.74 11.66
CA LEU A 99 5.78 4.35 12.98
C LEU A 99 6.97 5.28 13.28
N ASP A 100 6.71 6.36 14.01
CA ASP A 100 7.76 7.17 14.62
C ASP A 100 8.12 6.57 16.00
N ASN A 101 9.06 5.63 16.01
CA ASN A 101 9.33 4.73 17.17
C ASN A 101 10.81 4.45 17.44
N ASP A 102 11.72 5.26 16.94
CA ASP A 102 13.19 5.13 17.04
C ASP A 102 13.78 3.90 16.29
N TYR A 103 12.95 3.15 15.51
CA TYR A 103 13.34 1.94 14.77
C TYR A 103 13.00 2.06 13.29
N GLY A 104 13.74 1.36 12.41
CA GLY A 104 13.44 1.21 10.99
C GLY A 104 13.38 2.53 10.23
N VAL A 105 12.20 2.86 9.70
CA VAL A 105 11.97 4.11 8.97
C VAL A 105 10.77 4.85 9.57
N VAL A 106 10.62 6.13 9.22
CA VAL A 106 9.41 6.88 9.53
C VAL A 106 8.63 7.17 8.25
N GLY A 107 7.33 6.96 8.27
CA GLY A 107 6.44 7.28 7.15
C GLY A 107 6.16 8.77 7.04
N VAL A 108 5.63 9.18 5.89
CA VAL A 108 5.24 10.59 5.63
C VAL A 108 4.16 11.06 6.60
N ALA A 109 3.25 10.17 6.97
CA ALA A 109 2.13 10.42 7.89
C ALA A 109 2.09 9.31 8.96
N PRO A 110 2.99 9.35 9.97
CA PRO A 110 3.22 8.23 10.89
C PRO A 110 2.04 7.95 11.86
N LYS A 111 0.99 8.75 11.83
CA LYS A 111 -0.25 8.53 12.59
C LYS A 111 -1.47 8.26 11.71
N ALA A 112 -1.32 8.26 10.38
CA ALA A 112 -2.35 7.79 9.48
C ALA A 112 -2.53 6.27 9.61
N LYS A 113 -3.69 5.76 9.21
CA LYS A 113 -3.96 4.33 9.16
C LYS A 113 -3.93 3.83 7.72
N VAL A 114 -3.37 2.67 7.51
CA VAL A 114 -3.37 1.98 6.22
C VAL A 114 -4.31 0.78 6.28
N MET A 115 -5.18 0.67 5.29
CA MET A 115 -6.05 -0.47 5.05
C MET A 115 -5.47 -1.28 3.88
N PRO A 116 -4.84 -2.45 4.12
CA PRO A 116 -4.26 -3.25 3.06
C PRO A 116 -5.34 -3.90 2.20
N VAL A 117 -5.27 -3.73 0.88
CA VAL A 117 -6.19 -4.35 -0.07
C VAL A 117 -5.37 -5.13 -1.09
N LYS A 118 -5.31 -6.46 -0.93
CA LYS A 118 -4.54 -7.30 -1.85
C LYS A 118 -5.33 -7.54 -3.13
N VAL A 119 -4.89 -6.89 -4.20
CA VAL A 119 -5.44 -6.99 -5.56
C VAL A 119 -4.43 -7.58 -6.55
N LEU A 120 -3.17 -7.67 -6.15
CA LEU A 120 -2.09 -8.30 -6.88
C LEU A 120 -1.62 -9.57 -6.15
N ASP A 121 -1.21 -10.58 -6.91
CA ASP A 121 -0.58 -11.78 -6.40
C ASP A 121 0.86 -11.51 -5.90
N ASP A 122 1.54 -12.57 -5.44
CA ASP A 122 2.91 -12.47 -4.91
C ASP A 122 3.96 -12.26 -6.01
N GLN A 123 3.58 -12.37 -7.28
CA GLN A 123 4.39 -12.02 -8.45
C GLN A 123 4.19 -10.56 -8.87
N GLY A 124 3.28 -9.82 -8.22
CA GLY A 124 2.97 -8.43 -8.53
C GLY A 124 2.04 -8.28 -9.76
N SER A 125 1.29 -9.31 -10.09
CA SER A 125 0.35 -9.33 -11.21
C SER A 125 -1.08 -9.47 -10.71
N GLY A 126 -2.04 -8.86 -11.41
CA GLY A 126 -3.45 -8.92 -11.06
C GLY A 126 -4.38 -8.83 -12.27
N ASN A 127 -5.65 -9.09 -12.01
CA ASN A 127 -6.73 -8.93 -12.97
C ASN A 127 -7.37 -7.56 -12.79
N LEU A 128 -7.69 -6.87 -13.87
CA LEU A 128 -8.32 -5.53 -13.84
C LEU A 128 -9.66 -5.52 -13.13
N ASP A 129 -10.47 -6.57 -13.28
CA ASP A 129 -11.76 -6.68 -12.58
C ASP A 129 -11.58 -6.81 -11.07
N VAL A 130 -10.52 -7.50 -10.62
CA VAL A 130 -10.15 -7.64 -9.21
C VAL A 130 -9.73 -6.29 -8.64
N VAL A 131 -8.93 -5.53 -9.38
CA VAL A 131 -8.52 -4.18 -8.97
C VAL A 131 -9.73 -3.25 -8.91
N ALA A 132 -10.62 -3.28 -9.89
CA ALA A 132 -11.85 -2.49 -9.89
C ALA A 132 -12.76 -2.82 -8.69
N GLN A 133 -12.89 -4.10 -8.34
CA GLN A 133 -13.61 -4.51 -7.13
C GLN A 133 -12.94 -3.99 -5.85
N GLY A 134 -11.61 -4.02 -5.79
CA GLY A 134 -10.85 -3.45 -4.68
C GLY A 134 -11.07 -1.95 -4.49
N ILE A 135 -11.07 -1.17 -5.61
CA ILE A 135 -11.33 0.27 -5.59
C ILE A 135 -12.73 0.55 -5.02
N LYS A 136 -13.76 -0.10 -5.56
CA LYS A 136 -15.13 0.09 -5.09
C LYS A 136 -15.29 -0.30 -3.62
N TRP A 137 -14.73 -1.44 -3.23
CA TRP A 137 -14.79 -1.87 -1.84
C TRP A 137 -14.11 -0.87 -0.89
N ALA A 138 -12.93 -0.36 -1.25
CA ALA A 138 -12.23 0.64 -0.45
C ALA A 138 -13.05 1.94 -0.32
N SER A 139 -13.68 2.39 -1.42
CA SER A 139 -14.61 3.51 -1.41
C SER A 139 -15.79 3.27 -0.44
N ASP A 140 -16.39 2.07 -0.47
CA ASP A 140 -17.50 1.69 0.43
C ASP A 140 -17.08 1.63 1.91
N GLN A 141 -15.78 1.42 2.20
CA GLN A 141 -15.25 1.51 3.58
C GLN A 141 -15.11 2.96 4.07
N GLY A 142 -15.27 3.95 3.20
CA GLY A 142 -15.17 5.35 3.56
C GLY A 142 -13.74 5.81 3.85
N VAL A 143 -12.76 5.25 3.16
CA VAL A 143 -11.36 5.69 3.27
C VAL A 143 -11.18 7.06 2.66
N ASP A 144 -10.20 7.84 3.15
CA ASP A 144 -9.92 9.18 2.64
C ASP A 144 -9.12 9.17 1.33
N PHE A 145 -8.26 8.16 1.17
CA PHE A 145 -7.40 8.01 -0.01
C PHE A 145 -7.31 6.55 -0.45
N ILE A 146 -7.18 6.37 -1.77
CA ILE A 146 -6.85 5.08 -2.39
C ILE A 146 -5.54 5.26 -3.14
N VAL A 147 -4.53 4.44 -2.79
CA VAL A 147 -3.22 4.42 -3.44
C VAL A 147 -3.10 3.20 -4.34
N LEU A 148 -2.71 3.44 -5.59
CA LEU A 148 -2.55 2.46 -6.65
C LEU A 148 -1.14 2.62 -7.25
N SER A 149 -0.16 1.83 -6.76
CA SER A 149 1.21 1.83 -7.30
C SER A 149 1.39 0.74 -8.35
N LEU A 150 0.47 0.69 -9.30
CA LEU A 150 0.34 -0.33 -10.35
C LEU A 150 -0.11 0.32 -11.67
N GLY A 151 0.02 -0.37 -12.78
CA GLY A 151 -0.34 0.18 -14.06
C GLY A 151 -0.67 -0.87 -15.12
N SER A 152 -1.39 -0.43 -16.16
CA SER A 152 -1.67 -1.19 -17.38
C SER A 152 -1.21 -0.39 -18.60
N PRO A 153 -0.64 -1.03 -19.61
CA PRO A 153 -0.22 -0.34 -20.83
C PRO A 153 -1.39 0.16 -21.68
N ASN A 154 -2.60 -0.36 -21.46
CA ASN A 154 -3.78 -0.04 -22.25
C ASN A 154 -4.81 0.76 -21.45
N PRO A 155 -5.63 1.61 -22.09
CA PRO A 155 -6.80 2.21 -21.46
C PRO A 155 -7.73 1.12 -20.92
N THR A 156 -8.19 1.28 -19.69
CA THR A 156 -8.97 0.26 -18.98
C THR A 156 -10.31 0.84 -18.52
N PRO A 157 -11.38 0.75 -19.34
CA PRO A 157 -12.69 1.29 -18.97
C PRO A 157 -13.19 0.81 -17.60
N VAL A 158 -12.94 -0.45 -17.25
CA VAL A 158 -13.38 -1.02 -15.97
C VAL A 158 -12.75 -0.32 -14.77
N ILE A 159 -11.49 0.11 -14.86
CA ILE A 159 -10.82 0.88 -13.83
C ILE A 159 -11.37 2.32 -13.79
N TYR A 160 -11.56 2.94 -14.94
CA TYR A 160 -12.18 4.26 -15.02
C TYR A 160 -13.56 4.27 -14.34
N ASP A 161 -14.42 3.29 -14.66
CA ASP A 161 -15.75 3.14 -14.07
C ASP A 161 -15.69 2.89 -12.55
N ALA A 162 -14.62 2.26 -12.05
CA ALA A 162 -14.42 2.08 -10.62
C ALA A 162 -13.96 3.36 -9.92
N ILE A 163 -13.18 4.21 -10.59
CA ILE A 163 -12.68 5.48 -10.03
C ILE A 163 -13.80 6.53 -9.94
N ILE A 164 -14.75 6.51 -10.87
CA ILE A 164 -15.88 7.46 -10.85
C ILE A 164 -17.09 6.97 -10.03
N TYR A 165 -17.00 5.78 -9.48
CA TYR A 165 -18.00 5.20 -8.57
C TYR A 165 -18.09 5.98 -7.26
#